data_918b184ecfe379abecb7b10678f83b79
#
_entry.id   918b184ecfe379abecb7b10678f83b79
#
_cell.length_a   1.000
_cell.length_b   1.000
_cell.length_c   1.000
_cell.angle_alpha   90.00
_cell.angle_beta   90.00
_cell.angle_gamma   90.00
#
_symmetry.space_group_name_H-M   'P 1'
#
loop_
_entity.id
_entity.type
_entity.pdbx_description
1 polymer ?
#
loop_
_entity_poly.entity_id
_entity_poly.type
_entity_poly.pdbx_seq_one_letter_code
_entity_poly.pdbx_strand_id
1 'polypeptide(L)'
;FGRQLGLGSQKTNDEKMWLPSTGLSISEVFNRILYVLDKNETNAVFVIDEIDYLAELIQKTGKDVLYQITRANERLTTGSLTLIGVSNDLTFKERLDPRVISSLSEEEVIFTNYNLPQIKEILDARIEVAFEQNIVSDAALNLCSAMAGRESGDARRALDLLRVAAEIAERTQMPTVSEDHIRMAAEKIEENKEVVALRSYPLHEKLLILAIMKSSEISTGEVYSTYKNLCKDIRQKELTQRRVTQMLSEIEMSGIIAGRIVHQGTHGNTKKFRITVSPDMVKTTFKDEMLLQDIL
;
A
#
# COMPACT_ATOMS: atom_id res chain seq x y z
N PHE A 1 7.27 -18.94 11.04
CA PHE A 1 8.60 -19.37 11.52
C PHE A 1 8.55 -20.75 12.19
N GLY A 2 7.79 -20.97 13.29
CA GLY A 2 7.79 -22.24 14.02
C GLY A 2 7.52 -23.47 13.14
N ARG A 3 6.58 -23.39 12.22
CA ARG A 3 6.28 -24.49 11.29
C ARG A 3 7.37 -24.74 10.27
N GLN A 4 8.07 -23.70 9.82
CA GLN A 4 9.23 -23.83 8.93
C GLN A 4 10.41 -24.51 9.60
N LEU A 5 10.51 -24.39 10.94
CA LEU A 5 11.53 -25.04 11.77
C LEU A 5 11.14 -26.47 12.21
N GLY A 6 10.02 -27.01 11.75
CA GLY A 6 9.59 -28.37 12.02
C GLY A 6 8.66 -28.54 13.24
N LEU A 7 8.11 -27.45 13.81
CA LEU A 7 7.05 -27.54 14.81
C LEU A 7 5.77 -28.10 14.19
N GLY A 8 5.31 -29.25 14.67
CA GLY A 8 4.13 -29.94 14.14
C GLY A 8 2.81 -29.31 14.60
N SER A 9 1.77 -29.40 13.77
CA SER A 9 0.40 -29.02 14.14
C SER A 9 -0.31 -30.12 14.97
N GLN A 10 0.16 -31.34 14.93
CA GLN A 10 -0.38 -32.46 15.73
C GLN A 10 0.40 -32.63 17.03
N LYS A 11 -0.34 -32.99 18.10
CA LYS A 11 0.27 -33.23 19.39
C LYS A 11 1.21 -34.46 19.32
N THR A 12 2.47 -34.25 19.65
CA THR A 12 3.50 -35.28 19.70
C THR A 12 3.83 -35.62 21.16
N ASN A 13 4.60 -36.69 21.40
CA ASN A 13 5.08 -37.05 22.74
C ASN A 13 5.96 -35.95 23.36
N ASP A 14 6.59 -35.13 22.54
CA ASP A 14 7.31 -33.93 22.98
C ASP A 14 6.38 -32.71 22.79
N GLU A 15 5.75 -32.27 23.88
CA GLU A 15 4.81 -31.13 23.86
C GLU A 15 5.46 -29.82 23.36
N LYS A 16 6.78 -29.68 23.50
CA LYS A 16 7.53 -28.51 23.01
C LYS A 16 7.69 -28.49 21.48
N MET A 17 7.53 -29.64 20.84
CA MET A 17 7.54 -29.75 19.36
C MET A 17 6.16 -29.52 18.73
N TRP A 18 5.12 -29.28 19.55
CA TRP A 18 3.77 -29.05 19.07
C TRP A 18 3.41 -27.56 19.06
N LEU A 19 2.90 -27.06 17.93
CA LEU A 19 2.43 -25.69 17.76
C LEU A 19 0.94 -25.70 17.34
N PRO A 20 0.02 -25.66 18.29
CA PRO A 20 -1.41 -25.53 17.98
C PRO A 20 -1.70 -24.19 17.30
N SER A 21 -2.80 -24.11 16.55
CA SER A 21 -3.22 -22.89 15.87
C SER A 21 -3.72 -21.80 16.84
N THR A 22 -4.17 -22.18 18.04
CA THR A 22 -4.70 -21.27 19.07
C THR A 22 -4.36 -21.78 20.47
N GLY A 23 -4.50 -20.92 21.48
CA GLY A 23 -4.41 -21.29 22.91
C GLY A 23 -3.02 -21.14 23.54
N LEU A 24 -1.99 -20.75 22.78
CA LEU A 24 -0.67 -20.45 23.34
C LEU A 24 -0.43 -18.93 23.43
N SER A 25 0.26 -18.51 24.47
CA SER A 25 0.79 -17.15 24.55
C SER A 25 1.93 -16.96 23.54
N ILE A 26 2.20 -15.72 23.13
CA ILE A 26 3.32 -15.40 22.24
C ILE A 26 4.65 -15.88 22.85
N SER A 27 4.83 -15.66 24.15
CA SER A 27 6.04 -16.09 24.84
C SER A 27 6.20 -17.61 24.82
N GLU A 28 5.12 -18.36 24.95
CA GLU A 28 5.17 -19.82 24.86
C GLU A 28 5.49 -20.30 23.45
N VAL A 29 4.90 -19.67 22.44
CA VAL A 29 5.24 -19.95 21.04
C VAL A 29 6.73 -19.69 20.80
N PHE A 30 7.25 -18.58 21.30
CA PHE A 30 8.63 -18.21 21.14
C PHE A 30 9.58 -19.17 21.88
N ASN A 31 9.23 -19.59 23.11
CA ASN A 31 9.97 -20.60 23.86
C ASN A 31 10.10 -21.92 23.09
N ARG A 32 9.05 -22.35 22.41
CA ARG A 32 9.08 -23.55 21.57
C ARG A 32 9.96 -23.39 20.34
N ILE A 33 9.98 -22.20 19.74
CA ILE A 33 10.91 -21.88 18.64
C ILE A 33 12.35 -22.00 19.12
N LEU A 34 12.71 -21.37 20.25
CA LEU A 34 14.06 -21.45 20.82
C LEU A 34 14.46 -22.89 21.17
N TYR A 35 13.51 -23.64 21.75
CA TYR A 35 13.76 -25.06 22.08
C TYR A 35 14.12 -25.88 20.84
N VAL A 36 13.44 -25.65 19.70
CA VAL A 36 13.75 -26.36 18.45
C VAL A 36 15.08 -25.93 17.86
N LEU A 37 15.41 -24.67 17.94
CA LEU A 37 16.71 -24.16 17.47
C LEU A 37 17.86 -24.82 18.24
N ASP A 38 17.78 -24.89 19.57
CA ASP A 38 18.79 -25.53 20.40
C ASP A 38 18.84 -27.06 20.18
N LYS A 39 17.66 -27.72 20.16
CA LYS A 39 17.58 -29.17 19.97
C LYS A 39 18.17 -29.63 18.66
N ASN A 40 18.03 -28.84 17.60
CA ASN A 40 18.50 -29.15 16.26
C ASN A 40 19.85 -28.47 15.95
N GLU A 41 20.46 -27.78 16.92
CA GLU A 41 21.72 -27.01 16.75
C GLU A 41 21.67 -26.09 15.51
N THR A 42 20.49 -25.42 15.30
CA THR A 42 20.21 -24.69 14.07
C THR A 42 20.56 -23.21 14.21
N ASN A 43 21.25 -22.66 13.23
CA ASN A 43 21.43 -21.24 13.05
C ASN A 43 20.32 -20.74 12.13
N ALA A 44 19.39 -19.95 12.66
CA ALA A 44 18.24 -19.44 11.94
C ALA A 44 18.41 -17.97 11.57
N VAL A 45 17.99 -17.59 10.37
CA VAL A 45 17.84 -16.20 9.93
C VAL A 45 16.37 -15.90 9.76
N PHE A 46 15.86 -14.97 10.57
CA PHE A 46 14.49 -14.48 10.46
C PHE A 46 14.49 -13.19 9.65
N VAL A 47 13.84 -13.22 8.51
CA VAL A 47 13.60 -12.01 7.68
C VAL A 47 12.20 -11.52 7.97
N ILE A 48 12.07 -10.29 8.45
CA ILE A 48 10.80 -9.63 8.71
C ILE A 48 10.70 -8.42 7.77
N ASP A 49 9.85 -8.56 6.76
CA ASP A 49 9.49 -7.46 5.89
C ASP A 49 8.47 -6.54 6.58
N GLU A 50 8.50 -5.24 6.27
CA GLU A 50 7.65 -4.22 6.91
C GLU A 50 7.76 -4.26 8.46
N ILE A 51 8.99 -4.30 8.99
CA ILE A 51 9.23 -4.37 10.44
C ILE A 51 8.70 -3.13 11.19
N ASP A 52 8.58 -2.01 10.52
CA ASP A 52 7.94 -0.78 11.00
C ASP A 52 6.45 -1.00 11.34
N TYR A 53 5.72 -1.74 10.50
CA TYR A 53 4.34 -2.12 10.78
C TYR A 53 4.24 -3.05 12.01
N LEU A 54 5.19 -4.00 12.14
CA LEU A 54 5.26 -4.83 13.34
C LEU A 54 5.51 -3.97 14.60
N ALA A 55 6.37 -2.95 14.52
CA ALA A 55 6.63 -2.02 15.62
C ALA A 55 5.35 -1.27 16.04
N GLU A 56 4.56 -0.76 15.09
CA GLU A 56 3.26 -0.14 15.37
C GLU A 56 2.27 -1.11 16.04
N LEU A 57 2.21 -2.35 15.56
CA LEU A 57 1.34 -3.36 16.13
C LEU A 57 1.72 -3.69 17.58
N ILE A 58 3.02 -3.73 17.88
CA ILE A 58 3.55 -3.93 19.24
C ILE A 58 3.12 -2.77 20.14
N GLN A 59 3.25 -1.52 19.70
CA GLN A 59 2.79 -0.36 20.48
C GLN A 59 1.30 -0.42 20.80
N LYS A 60 0.46 -0.81 19.83
CA LYS A 60 -1.00 -0.92 20.01
C LYS A 60 -1.43 -2.07 20.91
N THR A 61 -0.69 -3.17 20.91
CA THR A 61 -1.08 -4.41 21.60
C THR A 61 -0.32 -4.67 22.90
N GLY A 62 0.78 -3.95 23.15
CA GLY A 62 1.68 -4.17 24.29
C GLY A 62 2.44 -5.50 24.24
N LYS A 63 2.49 -6.17 23.08
CA LYS A 63 3.09 -7.50 22.92
C LYS A 63 4.55 -7.36 22.48
N ASP A 64 5.47 -7.70 23.35
CA ASP A 64 6.91 -7.42 23.23
C ASP A 64 7.68 -8.45 22.39
N VAL A 65 7.22 -8.70 21.15
CA VAL A 65 7.78 -9.72 20.25
C VAL A 65 9.20 -9.38 19.82
N LEU A 66 9.45 -8.11 19.43
CA LEU A 66 10.79 -7.68 18.99
C LEU A 66 11.80 -7.79 20.13
N TYR A 67 11.44 -7.41 21.35
CA TYR A 67 12.29 -7.55 22.51
C TYR A 67 12.69 -9.02 22.78
N GLN A 68 11.76 -9.96 22.60
CA GLN A 68 12.07 -11.38 22.74
C GLN A 68 13.01 -11.87 21.65
N ILE A 69 12.84 -11.39 20.40
CA ILE A 69 13.69 -11.78 19.27
C ILE A 69 15.11 -11.24 19.45
N THR A 70 15.27 -9.95 19.81
CA THR A 70 16.59 -9.34 19.98
C THR A 70 17.42 -9.99 21.10
N ARG A 71 16.76 -10.60 22.09
CA ARG A 71 17.41 -11.31 23.19
C ARG A 71 17.39 -12.83 23.05
N ALA A 72 17.03 -13.34 21.88
CA ALA A 72 16.94 -14.80 21.66
C ALA A 72 18.27 -15.50 21.94
N ASN A 73 19.38 -14.91 21.48
CA ASN A 73 20.73 -15.50 21.61
C ASN A 73 21.24 -15.54 23.05
N GLU A 74 20.71 -14.70 23.96
CA GLU A 74 21.02 -14.81 25.38
C GLU A 74 20.47 -16.10 26.04
N ARG A 75 19.47 -16.71 25.39
CA ARG A 75 18.70 -17.87 25.88
C ARG A 75 19.05 -19.17 25.14
N LEU A 76 19.65 -19.05 23.96
CA LEU A 76 20.12 -20.18 23.16
C LEU A 76 21.50 -20.65 23.65
N THR A 77 21.70 -21.96 23.63
CA THR A 77 22.96 -22.59 24.07
C THR A 77 23.77 -23.17 22.90
N THR A 78 23.12 -23.76 21.94
CA THR A 78 23.75 -24.42 20.77
C THR A 78 23.29 -23.83 19.45
N GLY A 79 22.06 -23.34 19.39
CA GLY A 79 21.51 -22.65 18.22
C GLY A 79 21.82 -21.15 18.21
N SER A 80 21.51 -20.49 17.10
CA SER A 80 21.53 -19.03 17.01
C SER A 80 20.38 -18.47 16.19
N LEU A 81 20.03 -17.20 16.44
CA LEU A 81 19.00 -16.48 15.71
C LEU A 81 19.52 -15.12 15.26
N THR A 82 19.51 -14.89 13.96
CA THR A 82 19.80 -13.59 13.34
C THR A 82 18.50 -12.98 12.83
N LEU A 83 18.28 -11.69 13.09
CA LEU A 83 17.14 -10.95 12.58
C LEU A 83 17.58 -10.02 11.44
N ILE A 84 16.89 -10.09 10.31
CA ILE A 84 16.95 -9.10 9.23
C ILE A 84 15.61 -8.40 9.18
N GLY A 85 15.58 -7.13 9.52
CA GLY A 85 14.39 -6.27 9.39
C GLY A 85 14.46 -5.45 8.12
N VAL A 86 13.42 -5.46 7.32
CA VAL A 86 13.26 -4.61 6.14
C VAL A 86 12.18 -3.58 6.42
N SER A 87 12.48 -2.30 6.20
CA SER A 87 11.53 -1.19 6.41
C SER A 87 11.65 -0.17 5.28
N ASN A 88 10.56 0.47 4.95
CA ASN A 88 10.52 1.63 4.09
C ASN A 88 10.51 2.96 4.87
N ASP A 89 10.47 2.91 6.20
CA ASP A 89 10.49 4.06 7.10
C ASP A 89 11.83 4.16 7.83
N LEU A 90 12.64 5.15 7.46
CA LEU A 90 13.96 5.39 8.06
C LEU A 90 13.89 5.81 9.53
N THR A 91 12.73 6.27 9.99
CA THR A 91 12.53 6.77 11.37
C THR A 91 11.85 5.76 12.29
N PHE A 92 11.54 4.56 11.80
CA PHE A 92 10.78 3.59 12.59
C PHE A 92 11.46 3.23 13.93
N LYS A 93 12.78 3.29 14.02
CA LYS A 93 13.54 3.04 15.24
C LYS A 93 13.18 4.00 16.38
N GLU A 94 12.85 5.26 16.07
CA GLU A 94 12.45 6.27 17.05
C GLU A 94 11.15 5.89 17.78
N ARG A 95 10.37 4.99 17.17
CA ARG A 95 9.11 4.48 17.71
C ARG A 95 9.26 3.16 18.46
N LEU A 96 10.46 2.58 18.48
CA LEU A 96 10.73 1.36 19.24
C LEU A 96 10.86 1.64 20.74
N ASP A 97 10.51 0.63 21.54
CA ASP A 97 10.77 0.66 22.98
C ASP A 97 12.28 0.81 23.24
N PRO A 98 12.71 1.70 24.15
CA PRO A 98 14.14 1.88 24.49
C PRO A 98 14.86 0.58 24.87
N ARG A 99 14.15 -0.41 25.44
CA ARG A 99 14.70 -1.73 25.76
C ARG A 99 15.02 -2.53 24.51
N VAL A 100 14.23 -2.39 23.46
CA VAL A 100 14.50 -3.03 22.16
C VAL A 100 15.72 -2.38 21.52
N ILE A 101 15.75 -1.04 21.48
CA ILE A 101 16.89 -0.29 20.92
C ILE A 101 18.20 -0.67 21.63
N SER A 102 18.19 -0.76 22.98
CA SER A 102 19.39 -1.09 23.76
C SER A 102 19.88 -2.52 23.55
N SER A 103 18.99 -3.43 23.18
CA SER A 103 19.32 -4.84 22.89
C SER A 103 19.57 -5.11 21.39
N LEU A 104 19.27 -4.14 20.54
CA LEU A 104 19.46 -4.23 19.10
C LEU A 104 20.90 -3.80 18.78
N SER A 105 21.77 -4.77 18.47
CA SER A 105 23.12 -4.52 17.96
C SER A 105 23.07 -4.59 16.44
N GLU A 106 22.42 -3.57 15.84
CA GLU A 106 22.12 -3.60 14.41
C GLU A 106 23.24 -3.05 13.54
N GLU A 107 23.39 -3.65 12.38
CA GLU A 107 24.04 -3.05 11.22
C GLU A 107 22.95 -2.51 10.28
N GLU A 108 23.04 -1.24 9.91
CA GLU A 108 22.05 -0.59 9.05
C GLU A 108 22.60 -0.48 7.64
N VAL A 109 21.81 -1.01 6.68
CA VAL A 109 22.11 -0.90 5.25
C VAL A 109 20.98 -0.09 4.59
N ILE A 110 21.32 1.08 4.06
CA ILE A 110 20.38 1.96 3.40
C ILE A 110 20.40 1.71 1.89
N PHE A 111 19.26 1.32 1.33
CA PHE A 111 19.03 1.21 -0.10
C PHE A 111 18.40 2.50 -0.61
N THR A 112 19.16 3.27 -1.37
CA THR A 112 18.62 4.47 -2.03
C THR A 112 17.79 4.10 -3.25
N ASN A 113 16.92 5.03 -3.67
CA ASN A 113 16.16 4.88 -4.91
C ASN A 113 17.10 4.69 -6.10
N TYR A 114 16.68 3.88 -7.06
CA TYR A 114 17.43 3.66 -8.30
C TYR A 114 17.53 4.94 -9.13
N ASN A 115 18.69 5.18 -9.68
CA ASN A 115 18.87 6.22 -10.70
C ASN A 115 18.47 5.70 -12.10
N LEU A 116 18.35 6.61 -13.05
CA LEU A 116 17.91 6.28 -14.41
C LEU A 116 18.74 5.18 -15.10
N PRO A 117 20.09 5.21 -15.08
CA PRO A 117 20.90 4.10 -15.60
C PRO A 117 20.59 2.75 -14.97
N GLN A 118 20.45 2.70 -13.65
CA GLN A 118 20.13 1.45 -12.92
C GLN A 118 18.74 0.91 -13.28
N ILE A 119 17.74 1.80 -13.41
CA ILE A 119 16.41 1.38 -13.87
C ILE A 119 16.51 0.79 -15.28
N LYS A 120 17.28 1.43 -16.16
CA LYS A 120 17.49 0.91 -17.52
C LYS A 120 18.13 -0.47 -17.52
N GLU A 121 19.19 -0.70 -16.75
CA GLU A 121 19.83 -2.01 -16.60
C GLU A 121 18.85 -3.08 -16.08
N ILE A 122 17.99 -2.72 -15.09
CA ILE A 122 16.97 -3.63 -14.57
C ILE A 122 15.96 -4.00 -15.65
N LEU A 123 15.50 -3.02 -16.46
CA LEU A 123 14.57 -3.26 -17.54
C LEU A 123 15.21 -4.10 -18.66
N ASP A 124 16.44 -3.79 -19.08
CA ASP A 124 17.18 -4.56 -20.08
C ASP A 124 17.31 -6.02 -19.67
N ALA A 125 17.73 -6.30 -18.45
CA ALA A 125 17.86 -7.67 -17.94
C ALA A 125 16.49 -8.40 -17.88
N ARG A 126 15.38 -7.70 -17.70
CA ARG A 126 14.04 -8.30 -17.72
C ARG A 126 13.52 -8.50 -19.13
N ILE A 127 13.85 -7.59 -20.05
CA ILE A 127 13.49 -7.73 -21.47
C ILE A 127 14.17 -8.96 -22.06
N GLU A 128 15.44 -9.19 -21.79
CA GLU A 128 16.17 -10.40 -22.28
C GLU A 128 15.51 -11.73 -21.85
N VAL A 129 14.88 -11.75 -20.68
CA VAL A 129 14.25 -12.97 -20.14
C VAL A 129 12.80 -13.12 -20.57
N ALA A 130 12.07 -12.01 -20.73
CA ALA A 130 10.61 -12.01 -20.86
C ALA A 130 10.10 -11.78 -22.28
N PHE A 131 10.94 -11.26 -23.18
CA PHE A 131 10.55 -10.89 -24.54
C PHE A 131 11.43 -11.59 -25.58
N GLU A 132 10.89 -11.78 -26.77
CA GLU A 132 11.69 -12.14 -27.94
C GLU A 132 12.58 -10.96 -28.37
N GLN A 133 13.62 -11.26 -29.13
CA GLN A 133 14.59 -10.23 -29.55
C GLN A 133 13.91 -9.12 -30.35
N ASN A 134 14.29 -7.89 -30.08
CA ASN A 134 13.83 -6.67 -30.76
C ASN A 134 12.34 -6.34 -30.64
N ILE A 135 11.64 -6.92 -29.66
CA ILE A 135 10.22 -6.60 -29.41
C ILE A 135 10.08 -5.21 -28.76
N VAL A 136 11.00 -4.83 -27.88
CA VAL A 136 10.97 -3.51 -27.22
C VAL A 136 11.95 -2.57 -27.92
N SER A 137 11.48 -1.43 -28.42
CA SER A 137 12.35 -0.44 -29.05
C SER A 137 13.21 0.30 -28.00
N ASP A 138 14.43 0.70 -28.38
CA ASP A 138 15.32 1.49 -27.51
C ASP A 138 14.66 2.79 -27.03
N ALA A 139 13.85 3.41 -27.88
CA ALA A 139 13.11 4.61 -27.56
C ALA A 139 12.06 4.35 -26.47
N ALA A 140 11.32 3.25 -26.56
CA ALA A 140 10.36 2.83 -25.53
C ALA A 140 11.04 2.53 -24.19
N LEU A 141 12.17 1.81 -24.21
CA LEU A 141 12.97 1.52 -23.04
C LEU A 141 13.48 2.80 -22.35
N ASN A 142 14.02 3.73 -23.13
CA ASN A 142 14.50 5.01 -22.60
C ASN A 142 13.36 5.84 -22.00
N LEU A 143 12.21 5.90 -22.65
CA LEU A 143 11.03 6.62 -22.13
C LEU A 143 10.52 5.97 -20.84
N CYS A 144 10.39 4.64 -20.81
CA CYS A 144 9.97 3.89 -19.62
C CYS A 144 10.90 4.17 -18.43
N SER A 145 12.21 4.10 -18.65
CA SER A 145 13.22 4.39 -17.64
C SER A 145 13.13 5.84 -17.13
N ALA A 146 12.93 6.80 -18.05
CA ALA A 146 12.82 8.22 -17.71
C ALA A 146 11.55 8.53 -16.91
N MET A 147 10.41 7.92 -17.23
CA MET A 147 9.14 8.10 -16.51
C MET A 147 9.25 7.56 -15.09
N ALA A 148 9.75 6.34 -14.93
CA ALA A 148 9.93 5.74 -13.61
C ALA A 148 10.97 6.48 -12.76
N GLY A 149 12.06 6.94 -13.37
CA GLY A 149 13.12 7.68 -12.68
C GLY A 149 12.69 9.06 -12.16
N ARG A 150 11.76 9.73 -12.86
CA ARG A 150 11.23 11.04 -12.43
C ARG A 150 10.29 10.94 -11.23
N GLU A 151 9.54 9.88 -11.09
CA GLU A 151 8.51 9.78 -10.05
C GLU A 151 9.06 9.36 -8.70
N SER A 152 9.95 8.39 -8.63
CA SER A 152 10.50 7.92 -7.35
C SER A 152 11.70 6.99 -7.49
N GLY A 153 12.18 6.71 -8.69
CA GLY A 153 13.21 5.69 -8.91
C GLY A 153 12.73 4.27 -8.55
N ASP A 154 11.42 4.00 -8.70
CA ASP A 154 10.80 2.72 -8.36
C ASP A 154 10.87 1.75 -9.55
N ALA A 155 11.72 0.72 -9.42
CA ALA A 155 11.87 -0.32 -10.42
C ALA A 155 10.60 -1.15 -10.63
N ARG A 156 9.76 -1.34 -9.60
CA ARG A 156 8.48 -2.07 -9.72
C ARG A 156 7.54 -1.33 -10.66
N ARG A 157 7.48 0.01 -10.52
CA ARG A 157 6.68 0.85 -11.41
C ARG A 157 7.19 0.81 -12.85
N ALA A 158 8.51 0.81 -13.04
CA ALA A 158 9.11 0.68 -14.36
C ALA A 158 8.72 -0.64 -15.03
N LEU A 159 8.82 -1.74 -14.31
CA LEU A 159 8.44 -3.07 -14.78
C LEU A 159 6.94 -3.18 -15.08
N ASP A 160 6.09 -2.58 -14.24
CA ASP A 160 4.65 -2.57 -14.44
C ASP A 160 4.25 -1.75 -15.68
N LEU A 161 4.90 -0.61 -15.88
CA LEU A 161 4.72 0.23 -17.06
C LEU A 161 5.09 -0.53 -18.35
N LEU A 162 6.24 -1.20 -18.37
CA LEU A 162 6.67 -2.01 -19.49
C LEU A 162 5.72 -3.18 -19.78
N ARG A 163 5.28 -3.89 -18.73
CA ARG A 163 4.31 -4.98 -18.82
C ARG A 163 3.00 -4.53 -19.45
N VAL A 164 2.42 -3.43 -18.95
CA VAL A 164 1.16 -2.90 -19.48
C VAL A 164 1.31 -2.40 -20.92
N ALA A 165 2.45 -1.79 -21.25
CA ALA A 165 2.74 -1.38 -22.63
C ALA A 165 2.83 -2.57 -23.60
N ALA A 166 3.44 -3.67 -23.15
CA ALA A 166 3.50 -4.91 -23.93
C ALA A 166 2.11 -5.52 -24.14
N GLU A 167 1.26 -5.56 -23.10
CA GLU A 167 -0.13 -6.00 -23.22
C GLU A 167 -0.95 -5.14 -24.20
N ILE A 168 -0.68 -3.84 -24.26
CA ILE A 168 -1.33 -2.93 -25.21
C ILE A 168 -0.84 -3.25 -26.65
N ALA A 169 0.46 -3.40 -26.86
CA ALA A 169 1.03 -3.74 -28.14
C ALA A 169 0.48 -5.07 -28.69
N GLU A 170 0.43 -6.10 -27.85
CA GLU A 170 -0.15 -7.41 -28.19
C GLU A 170 -1.64 -7.29 -28.58
N ARG A 171 -2.44 -6.56 -27.80
CA ARG A 171 -3.87 -6.34 -28.07
C ARG A 171 -4.11 -5.56 -29.35
N THR A 172 -3.23 -4.64 -29.70
CA THR A 172 -3.29 -3.87 -30.96
C THR A 172 -2.62 -4.57 -32.12
N GLN A 173 -2.13 -5.81 -31.92
CA GLN A 173 -1.43 -6.62 -32.92
C GLN A 173 -0.20 -5.93 -33.51
N MET A 174 0.47 -5.10 -32.72
CA MET A 174 1.70 -4.43 -33.14
C MET A 174 2.91 -5.33 -32.83
N PRO A 175 3.85 -5.45 -33.78
CA PRO A 175 5.00 -6.36 -33.63
C PRO A 175 6.03 -5.89 -32.61
N THR A 176 5.99 -4.60 -32.21
CA THR A 176 6.98 -4.01 -31.31
C THR A 176 6.32 -3.06 -30.30
N VAL A 177 6.90 -2.98 -29.11
CA VAL A 177 6.53 -2.00 -28.09
C VAL A 177 7.22 -0.68 -28.41
N SER A 178 6.43 0.34 -28.71
CA SER A 178 6.89 1.71 -29.03
C SER A 178 6.71 2.67 -27.85
N GLU A 179 7.21 3.90 -28.00
CA GLU A 179 6.97 5.00 -27.03
C GLU A 179 5.48 5.27 -26.81
N ASP A 180 4.66 5.18 -27.86
CA ASP A 180 3.21 5.42 -27.75
C ASP A 180 2.55 4.39 -26.82
N HIS A 181 2.97 3.12 -26.90
CA HIS A 181 2.48 2.09 -25.97
C HIS A 181 2.88 2.38 -24.53
N ILE A 182 4.08 2.93 -24.28
CA ILE A 182 4.51 3.35 -22.94
C ILE A 182 3.63 4.51 -22.41
N ARG A 183 3.30 5.51 -23.26
CA ARG A 183 2.41 6.62 -22.87
C ARG A 183 1.00 6.13 -22.57
N MET A 184 0.44 5.30 -23.43
CA MET A 184 -0.88 4.67 -23.21
C MET A 184 -0.91 3.81 -21.94
N ALA A 185 0.18 3.12 -21.65
CA ALA A 185 0.31 2.32 -20.43
C ALA A 185 0.30 3.20 -19.17
N ALA A 186 0.99 4.34 -19.20
CA ALA A 186 1.02 5.28 -18.09
C ALA A 186 -0.39 5.83 -17.80
N GLU A 187 -1.09 6.28 -18.83
CA GLU A 187 -2.49 6.76 -18.71
C GLU A 187 -3.39 5.67 -18.11
N LYS A 188 -3.32 4.46 -18.64
CA LYS A 188 -4.13 3.33 -18.16
C LYS A 188 -3.83 2.93 -16.70
N ILE A 189 -2.57 3.00 -16.28
CA ILE A 189 -2.18 2.72 -14.89
C ILE A 189 -2.78 3.78 -13.96
N GLU A 190 -2.74 5.06 -14.32
CA GLU A 190 -3.34 6.13 -13.53
C GLU A 190 -4.86 6.00 -13.47
N GLU A 191 -5.54 5.77 -14.60
CA GLU A 191 -6.99 5.50 -14.62
C GLU A 191 -7.38 4.33 -13.72
N ASN A 192 -6.61 3.24 -13.74
CA ASN A 192 -6.86 2.08 -12.87
C ASN A 192 -6.72 2.42 -11.39
N LYS A 193 -5.74 3.25 -11.01
CA LYS A 193 -5.57 3.70 -9.62
C LYS A 193 -6.76 4.54 -9.16
N GLU A 194 -7.25 5.46 -9.99
CA GLU A 194 -8.42 6.28 -9.69
C GLU A 194 -9.66 5.41 -9.51
N VAL A 195 -9.88 4.42 -10.39
CA VAL A 195 -11.01 3.47 -10.28
C VAL A 195 -10.92 2.66 -8.99
N VAL A 196 -9.74 2.14 -8.64
CA VAL A 196 -9.54 1.38 -7.39
C VAL A 196 -9.79 2.28 -6.17
N ALA A 197 -9.29 3.50 -6.17
CA ALA A 197 -9.55 4.48 -5.12
C ALA A 197 -11.05 4.76 -4.97
N LEU A 198 -11.75 5.05 -6.07
CA LEU A 198 -13.19 5.29 -6.08
C LEU A 198 -13.99 4.11 -5.53
N ARG A 199 -13.63 2.88 -5.89
CA ARG A 199 -14.30 1.66 -5.38
C ARG A 199 -14.10 1.46 -3.89
N SER A 200 -12.94 1.81 -3.36
CA SER A 200 -12.59 1.60 -1.95
C SER A 200 -13.32 2.53 -0.97
N TYR A 201 -13.89 3.63 -1.44
CA TYR A 201 -14.58 4.57 -0.56
C TYR A 201 -15.83 3.98 0.07
N PRO A 202 -16.08 4.22 1.37
CA PRO A 202 -17.35 3.95 2.01
C PRO A 202 -18.51 4.71 1.37
N LEU A 203 -19.74 4.23 1.57
CA LEU A 203 -20.96 4.79 0.97
C LEU A 203 -21.10 6.31 1.15
N HIS A 204 -20.87 6.83 2.35
CA HIS A 204 -21.01 8.26 2.62
C HIS A 204 -20.00 9.12 1.86
N GLU A 205 -18.77 8.64 1.65
CA GLU A 205 -17.76 9.33 0.85
C GLU A 205 -18.12 9.31 -0.63
N LYS A 206 -18.66 8.20 -1.14
CA LYS A 206 -19.20 8.13 -2.51
C LYS A 206 -20.36 9.13 -2.73
N LEU A 207 -21.25 9.27 -1.75
CA LEU A 207 -22.32 10.28 -1.81
C LEU A 207 -21.77 11.71 -1.82
N LEU A 208 -20.67 11.98 -1.11
CA LEU A 208 -20.00 13.29 -1.15
C LEU A 208 -19.38 13.57 -2.51
N ILE A 209 -18.71 12.57 -3.11
CA ILE A 209 -18.16 12.67 -4.47
C ILE A 209 -19.27 12.96 -5.48
N LEU A 210 -20.40 12.25 -5.40
CA LEU A 210 -21.57 12.49 -6.24
C LEU A 210 -22.19 13.89 -6.01
N ALA A 211 -22.20 14.37 -4.77
CA ALA A 211 -22.68 15.71 -4.47
C ALA A 211 -21.81 16.80 -5.11
N ILE A 212 -20.49 16.62 -5.10
CA ILE A 212 -19.55 17.56 -5.73
C ILE A 212 -19.68 17.51 -7.27
N MET A 213 -19.88 16.32 -7.83
CA MET A 213 -19.99 16.14 -9.28
C MET A 213 -21.20 16.88 -9.91
N LYS A 214 -22.23 17.21 -9.12
CA LYS A 214 -23.43 17.93 -9.62
C LYS A 214 -23.15 19.37 -10.05
N SER A 215 -21.99 19.94 -9.72
CA SER A 215 -21.61 21.30 -10.08
C SER A 215 -20.12 21.37 -10.43
N SER A 216 -19.76 22.30 -11.30
CA SER A 216 -18.37 22.53 -11.67
C SER A 216 -17.51 22.96 -10.46
N GLU A 217 -18.11 23.66 -9.52
CA GLU A 217 -17.49 24.10 -8.27
C GLU A 217 -18.56 24.35 -7.20
N ILE A 218 -18.42 23.77 -6.03
CA ILE A 218 -19.44 23.75 -4.99
C ILE A 218 -18.84 24.07 -3.61
N SER A 219 -19.50 24.92 -2.81
CA SER A 219 -19.05 25.24 -1.44
C SER A 219 -19.33 24.11 -0.45
N THR A 220 -18.60 24.08 0.68
CA THR A 220 -18.80 23.09 1.75
C THR A 220 -20.27 23.00 2.21
N GLY A 221 -20.95 24.15 2.33
CA GLY A 221 -22.36 24.19 2.76
C GLY A 221 -23.31 23.59 1.71
N GLU A 222 -23.07 23.89 0.45
CA GLU A 222 -23.86 23.34 -0.68
C GLU A 222 -23.58 21.83 -0.83
N VAL A 223 -22.33 21.37 -0.68
CA VAL A 223 -21.99 19.94 -0.66
C VAL A 223 -22.82 19.23 0.41
N TYR A 224 -22.85 19.77 1.63
CA TYR A 224 -23.59 19.18 2.74
C TYR A 224 -25.11 19.14 2.46
N SER A 225 -25.67 20.19 1.87
CA SER A 225 -27.08 20.24 1.49
C SER A 225 -27.43 19.19 0.42
N THR A 226 -26.59 19.09 -0.63
CA THR A 226 -26.76 18.11 -1.71
C THR A 226 -26.59 16.68 -1.17
N TYR A 227 -25.59 16.44 -0.34
CA TYR A 227 -25.37 15.16 0.33
C TYR A 227 -26.60 14.71 1.15
N LYS A 228 -27.21 15.60 1.93
CA LYS A 228 -28.43 15.28 2.69
C LYS A 228 -29.58 14.83 1.79
N ASN A 229 -29.75 15.48 0.62
CA ASN A 229 -30.76 15.07 -0.34
C ASN A 229 -30.46 13.67 -0.89
N LEU A 230 -29.22 13.40 -1.30
CA LEU A 230 -28.80 12.07 -1.75
C LEU A 230 -29.00 10.99 -0.66
N CYS A 231 -28.70 11.29 0.60
CA CYS A 231 -28.98 10.37 1.70
C CYS A 231 -30.47 10.05 1.84
N LYS A 232 -31.36 11.05 1.66
CA LYS A 232 -32.82 10.83 1.68
C LYS A 232 -33.30 9.97 0.52
N ASP A 233 -32.77 10.21 -0.68
CA ASP A 233 -33.13 9.46 -1.88
C ASP A 233 -32.86 7.96 -1.72
N ILE A 234 -31.75 7.60 -1.10
CA ILE A 234 -31.37 6.19 -0.82
C ILE A 234 -31.80 5.69 0.57
N ARG A 235 -32.58 6.46 1.32
CA ARG A 235 -33.06 6.15 2.67
C ARG A 235 -31.95 5.86 3.68
N GLN A 236 -30.81 6.55 3.55
CA GLN A 236 -29.66 6.45 4.44
C GLN A 236 -29.66 7.62 5.44
N LYS A 237 -29.25 7.35 6.68
CA LYS A 237 -29.15 8.40 7.71
C LYS A 237 -27.95 9.31 7.41
N GLU A 238 -28.19 10.62 7.39
CA GLU A 238 -27.13 11.61 7.18
C GLU A 238 -26.15 11.68 8.38
N LEU A 239 -24.90 11.98 8.09
CA LEU A 239 -23.86 12.28 9.07
C LEU A 239 -23.86 13.77 9.43
N THR A 240 -23.25 14.11 10.56
CA THR A 240 -23.11 15.52 10.98
C THR A 240 -22.21 16.32 10.03
N GLN A 241 -22.44 17.61 9.91
CA GLN A 241 -21.60 18.48 9.06
C GLN A 241 -20.12 18.44 9.43
N ARG A 242 -19.79 18.31 10.71
CA ARG A 242 -18.40 18.16 11.18
C ARG A 242 -17.75 16.91 10.60
N ARG A 243 -18.44 15.76 10.62
CA ARG A 243 -17.92 14.51 10.06
C ARG A 243 -17.77 14.59 8.55
N VAL A 244 -18.74 15.19 7.87
CA VAL A 244 -18.69 15.45 6.42
C VAL A 244 -17.48 16.32 6.05
N THR A 245 -17.22 17.39 6.79
CA THR A 245 -16.03 18.24 6.55
C THR A 245 -14.73 17.48 6.71
N GLN A 246 -14.64 16.59 7.70
CA GLN A 246 -13.47 15.72 7.88
C GLN A 246 -13.30 14.78 6.68
N MET A 247 -14.37 14.10 6.24
CA MET A 247 -14.34 13.19 5.09
C MET A 247 -13.97 13.93 3.79
N LEU A 248 -14.46 15.16 3.59
CA LEU A 248 -14.05 15.98 2.45
C LEU A 248 -12.54 16.24 2.44
N SER A 249 -11.93 16.45 3.61
CA SER A 249 -10.47 16.61 3.71
C SER A 249 -9.74 15.30 3.40
N GLU A 250 -10.26 14.17 3.84
CA GLU A 250 -9.71 12.84 3.54
C GLU A 250 -9.77 12.53 2.03
N ILE A 251 -10.90 12.82 1.37
CA ILE A 251 -11.06 12.65 -0.10
C ILE A 251 -10.15 13.63 -0.87
N GLU A 252 -9.99 14.86 -0.38
CA GLU A 252 -9.07 15.84 -0.99
C GLU A 252 -7.61 15.37 -0.94
N MET A 253 -7.20 14.79 0.19
CA MET A 253 -5.83 14.25 0.33
C MET A 253 -5.54 13.10 -0.63
N SER A 254 -6.54 12.33 -1.04
CA SER A 254 -6.40 11.29 -2.06
C SER A 254 -6.34 11.81 -3.50
N GLY A 255 -6.60 13.10 -3.71
CA GLY A 255 -6.56 13.75 -5.02
C GLY A 255 -7.81 13.57 -5.89
N ILE A 256 -8.85 12.87 -5.45
CA ILE A 256 -10.12 12.68 -6.20
C ILE A 256 -10.93 13.98 -6.31
N ILE A 257 -10.80 14.85 -5.32
CA ILE A 257 -11.37 16.20 -5.35
C ILE A 257 -10.28 17.23 -5.06
N ALA A 258 -10.45 18.44 -5.55
CA ALA A 258 -9.58 19.57 -5.22
C ALA A 258 -10.39 20.68 -4.55
N GLY A 259 -9.87 21.18 -3.42
CA GLY A 259 -10.47 22.28 -2.69
C GLY A 259 -9.67 23.57 -2.83
N ARG A 260 -10.37 24.71 -3.00
CA ARG A 260 -9.75 26.04 -2.89
C ARG A 260 -10.48 26.93 -1.90
N ILE A 261 -9.73 27.74 -1.20
CA ILE A 261 -10.29 28.72 -0.27
C ILE A 261 -10.67 29.97 -1.08
N VAL A 262 -11.93 30.42 -0.93
CA VAL A 262 -12.45 31.62 -1.55
C VAL A 262 -12.82 32.61 -0.45
N HIS A 263 -12.24 33.81 -0.52
CA HIS A 263 -12.56 34.90 0.40
C HIS A 263 -13.88 35.57 -0.02
N GLN A 264 -14.86 35.60 0.86
CA GLN A 264 -16.16 36.23 0.62
C GLN A 264 -16.30 37.59 1.35
N GLY A 265 -15.24 38.35 1.46
CA GLY A 265 -15.24 39.65 2.13
C GLY A 265 -15.66 39.54 3.60
N THR A 266 -16.69 40.29 4.00
CA THR A 266 -17.22 40.32 5.40
C THR A 266 -17.84 39.01 5.88
N HIS A 267 -18.13 38.06 5.00
CA HIS A 267 -18.73 36.75 5.33
C HIS A 267 -17.69 35.64 5.59
N GLY A 268 -16.41 35.95 5.63
CA GLY A 268 -15.35 34.99 5.98
C GLY A 268 -14.85 34.15 4.79
N ASN A 269 -14.15 33.07 5.10
CA ASN A 269 -13.55 32.19 4.11
C ASN A 269 -14.45 30.97 3.87
N THR A 270 -14.72 30.66 2.61
CA THR A 270 -15.45 29.45 2.20
C THR A 270 -14.52 28.57 1.37
N LYS A 271 -14.47 27.27 1.68
CA LYS A 271 -13.78 26.30 0.84
C LYS A 271 -14.73 25.79 -0.22
N LYS A 272 -14.30 25.84 -1.48
CA LYS A 272 -15.01 25.29 -2.62
C LYS A 272 -14.31 24.07 -3.17
N PHE A 273 -15.06 23.06 -3.57
CA PHE A 273 -14.57 21.79 -4.09
C PHE A 273 -14.97 21.60 -5.55
N ARG A 274 -14.10 20.92 -6.28
CA ARG A 274 -14.37 20.42 -7.64
C ARG A 274 -13.86 18.99 -7.74
N ILE A 275 -14.45 18.22 -8.64
CA ILE A 275 -13.93 16.89 -8.97
C ILE A 275 -12.68 17.01 -9.86
N THR A 276 -11.72 16.13 -9.69
CA THR A 276 -10.48 16.09 -10.46
C THR A 276 -10.48 14.96 -11.48
N VAL A 277 -11.18 13.88 -11.16
CA VAL A 277 -11.35 12.70 -12.03
C VAL A 277 -12.53 12.89 -13.02
N SER A 278 -12.55 12.10 -14.08
CA SER A 278 -13.63 12.15 -15.06
C SER A 278 -15.01 11.82 -14.43
N PRO A 279 -16.05 12.64 -14.63
CA PRO A 279 -17.40 12.32 -14.18
C PRO A 279 -17.93 10.99 -14.71
N ASP A 280 -17.60 10.62 -15.93
CA ASP A 280 -18.01 9.36 -16.53
C ASP A 280 -17.33 8.14 -15.86
N MET A 281 -16.06 8.29 -15.45
CA MET A 281 -15.36 7.29 -14.64
C MET A 281 -16.07 7.07 -13.31
N VAL A 282 -16.45 8.15 -12.61
CA VAL A 282 -17.18 8.04 -11.33
C VAL A 282 -18.49 7.31 -11.52
N LYS A 283 -19.30 7.70 -12.51
CA LYS A 283 -20.57 7.05 -12.82
C LYS A 283 -20.40 5.57 -13.15
N THR A 284 -19.44 5.25 -14.02
CA THR A 284 -19.16 3.86 -14.42
C THR A 284 -18.71 3.02 -13.22
N THR A 285 -17.85 3.59 -12.38
CA THR A 285 -17.30 2.88 -11.20
C THR A 285 -18.36 2.62 -10.14
N PHE A 286 -19.29 3.57 -9.93
CA PHE A 286 -20.33 3.45 -8.91
C PHE A 286 -21.59 2.72 -9.39
N LYS A 287 -21.73 2.47 -10.70
CA LYS A 287 -22.89 1.78 -11.30
C LYS A 287 -23.11 0.37 -10.75
N ASP A 288 -22.02 -0.29 -10.32
CA ASP A 288 -22.08 -1.63 -9.75
C ASP A 288 -22.68 -1.66 -8.33
N GLU A 289 -22.84 -0.50 -7.68
CA GLU A 289 -23.43 -0.41 -6.35
C GLU A 289 -24.95 -0.20 -6.41
N MET A 290 -25.68 -1.20 -5.99
CA MET A 290 -27.15 -1.23 -6.02
C MET A 290 -27.80 0.01 -5.37
N LEU A 291 -27.22 0.54 -4.28
CA LEU A 291 -27.75 1.71 -3.58
C LEU A 291 -27.54 3.04 -4.33
N LEU A 292 -26.64 3.10 -5.30
CA LEU A 292 -26.30 4.33 -6.02
C LEU A 292 -26.92 4.41 -7.41
N GLN A 293 -27.46 3.32 -7.93
CA GLN A 293 -27.99 3.24 -9.29
C GLN A 293 -29.09 4.29 -9.58
N ASP A 294 -29.95 4.57 -8.60
CA ASP A 294 -31.08 5.49 -8.76
C ASP A 294 -30.68 6.97 -8.68
N ILE A 295 -29.44 7.29 -8.28
CA ILE A 295 -28.97 8.67 -8.05
C ILE A 295 -27.79 9.09 -8.95
N LEU A 296 -27.27 8.16 -9.79
CA LEU A 296 -26.23 8.37 -10.80
C LEU A 296 -26.81 9.02 -12.04
#